data_e3e7be4d5c6f1bad5ebcaedb2c96561d
#
_entry.id   e3e7be4d5c6f1bad5ebcaedb2c96561d
#
_cell.length_a   1.000
_cell.length_b   1.000
_cell.length_c   1.000
_cell.angle_alpha   90.00
_cell.angle_beta   90.00
_cell.angle_gamma   90.00
#
_symmetry.space_group_name_H-M   'P 1'
#
loop_
_entity.id
_entity.type
_entity.pdbx_description
1 polymer ?
#
loop_
_entity_poly.entity_id
_entity_poly.type
_entity_poly.pdbx_seq_one_letter_code
_entity_poly.pdbx_strand_id
1 'polypeptide(L)' 'MGSTKEDIMIVALHLFAKNGYEAVSVSQITGALGMTKGALYRHYQNKRDIFNLW' A
#
# COMPACT_ATOMS: atom_id res chain seq x y z
N MET A 1 18.05 0.07 -2.32
CA MET A 1 17.01 0.10 -1.30
C MET A 1 16.03 1.21 -1.52
N GLY A 2 14.76 0.89 -1.58
CA GLY A 2 13.73 1.89 -1.76
C GLY A 2 13.43 2.62 -0.45
N SER A 3 12.67 3.69 -0.54
CA SER A 3 12.12 4.37 0.62
C SER A 3 10.90 3.61 1.13
N THR A 4 10.47 3.95 2.35
CA THR A 4 9.23 3.38 2.90
C THR A 4 8.06 3.64 1.96
N LYS A 5 8.01 4.82 1.36
CA LYS A 5 6.95 5.18 0.42
C LYS A 5 6.96 4.24 -0.79
N GLU A 6 8.14 3.94 -1.31
CA GLU A 6 8.27 3.02 -2.44
C GLU A 6 7.90 1.60 -2.06
N ASP A 7 8.27 1.17 -0.85
CA ASP A 7 7.94 -0.16 -0.36
C ASP A 7 6.43 -0.34 -0.27
N ILE A 8 5.73 0.67 0.23
CA ILE A 8 4.27 0.66 0.30
C ILE A 8 3.68 0.51 -1.10
N MET A 9 4.19 1.28 -2.05
CA MET A 9 3.70 1.24 -3.42
C MET A 9 3.92 -0.13 -4.05
N ILE A 10 5.10 -0.71 -3.88
CA ILE A 10 5.43 -2.01 -4.46
C ILE A 10 4.54 -3.11 -3.89
N VAL A 11 4.37 -3.15 -2.57
CA VAL A 11 3.54 -4.16 -1.93
C VAL A 11 2.08 -3.98 -2.33
N ALA A 12 1.60 -2.74 -2.35
CA ALA A 12 0.22 -2.45 -2.76
C ALA A 12 -0.01 -2.91 -4.20
N LEU A 13 0.95 -2.63 -5.07
CA LEU A 13 0.91 -3.02 -6.47
C LEU A 13 0.74 -4.54 -6.61
N HIS A 14 1.56 -5.28 -5.90
CA HIS A 14 1.50 -6.73 -5.92
C HIS A 14 0.14 -7.26 -5.45
N LEU A 15 -0.37 -6.68 -4.37
CA LEU A 15 -1.66 -7.11 -3.83
C LEU A 15 -2.81 -6.75 -4.78
N PHE A 16 -2.76 -5.58 -5.38
CA PHE A 16 -3.79 -5.17 -6.35
C PHE A 16 -3.78 -6.09 -7.57
N ALA A 17 -2.60 -6.44 -8.05
CA ALA A 17 -2.47 -7.32 -9.20
C ALA A 17 -2.93 -8.74 -8.89
N LYS A 18 -2.68 -9.20 -7.68
CA LYS A 18 -3.00 -10.57 -7.28
C LYS A 18 -4.47 -10.73 -6.92
N ASN A 19 -5.03 -9.79 -6.17
CA ASN A 19 -6.36 -9.94 -5.57
C ASN A 19 -7.41 -8.98 -6.16
N GLY A 20 -6.98 -8.01 -6.94
CA GLY A 20 -7.86 -6.96 -7.44
C GLY A 20 -7.93 -5.79 -6.47
N TYR A 21 -8.10 -4.59 -7.02
CA TYR A 21 -8.10 -3.35 -6.23
C TYR A 21 -9.13 -3.39 -5.11
N GLU A 22 -10.35 -3.85 -5.41
CA GLU A 22 -11.45 -3.82 -4.46
C GLU A 22 -11.24 -4.77 -3.29
N ALA A 23 -10.52 -5.86 -3.51
CA ALA A 23 -10.31 -6.88 -2.49
C ALA A 23 -9.18 -6.53 -1.53
N VAL A 24 -8.37 -5.53 -1.85
CA VAL A 24 -7.22 -5.15 -1.03
C VAL A 24 -7.58 -4.02 -0.08
N SER A 25 -7.20 -4.15 1.19
CA SER A 25 -7.39 -3.11 2.19
C SER A 25 -6.05 -2.55 2.62
N VAL A 26 -6.08 -1.35 3.23
CA VAL A 26 -4.88 -0.75 3.81
C VAL A 26 -4.28 -1.67 4.87
N SER A 27 -5.13 -2.36 5.64
CA SER A 27 -4.65 -3.30 6.65
C SER A 27 -3.82 -4.42 6.05
N GLN A 28 -4.20 -4.92 4.89
CA GLN A 28 -3.43 -5.97 4.22
C GLN A 28 -2.06 -5.45 3.80
N ILE A 29 -2.01 -4.24 3.29
CA ILE A 29 -0.75 -3.63 2.87
C ILE A 29 0.18 -3.43 4.06
N THR A 30 -0.32 -2.83 5.13
CA THR A 30 0.49 -2.57 6.32
C THR A 30 0.88 -3.86 7.01
N GLY A 31 -0.01 -4.85 7.04
CA GLY A 31 0.29 -6.16 7.60
C GLY A 31 1.43 -6.84 6.86
N ALA A 32 1.44 -6.77 5.54
CA ALA A 32 2.49 -7.37 4.73
C ALA A 32 3.85 -6.68 4.95
N LEU A 33 3.82 -5.39 5.29
CA LEU A 33 5.03 -4.61 5.53
C LEU A 33 5.46 -4.58 6.98
N GLY A 34 4.62 -5.09 7.89
CA GLY A 34 4.92 -5.04 9.32
C GLY A 34 4.88 -3.62 9.87
N MET A 35 4.06 -2.76 9.34
CA MET A 35 3.94 -1.37 9.79
C MET A 35 2.52 -1.05 10.22
N THR A 36 2.34 0.09 10.88
CA THR A 36 1.02 0.54 11.32
C THR A 36 0.33 1.32 10.22
N LYS A 37 -1.00 1.42 10.32
CA LYS A 37 -1.78 2.23 9.39
C LYS A 37 -1.36 3.70 9.46
N GLY A 38 -1.06 4.20 10.65
CA GLY A 38 -0.60 5.57 10.82
C GLY A 38 0.67 5.84 10.04
N ALA A 39 1.58 4.88 10.01
CA ALA A 39 2.81 5.03 9.25
C ALA A 39 2.54 5.10 7.75
N LEU A 40 1.60 4.29 7.26
CA LEU A 40 1.21 4.33 5.84
C LEU A 40 0.57 5.68 5.50
N TYR A 41 -0.33 6.17 6.36
CA TYR A 41 -1.05 7.41 6.10
C TYR A 41 -0.16 8.65 6.14
N ARG A 42 1.07 8.53 6.60
CA ARG A 42 2.06 9.60 6.47
C ARG A 42 2.49 9.81 5.03
N HIS A 43 2.39 8.77 4.22
CA HIS A 43 2.86 8.79 2.84
C HIS A 43 1.72 8.87 1.83
N TYR A 44 0.58 8.28 2.15
CA TYR A 44 -0.58 8.21 1.27
C TYR A 44 -1.84 8.50 2.06
N GLN A 45 -2.81 9.16 1.43
CA GLN A 45 -4.05 9.51 2.10
C GLN A 45 -4.99 8.31 2.23
N ASN A 46 -4.99 7.43 1.24
CA ASN A 46 -5.86 6.26 1.23
C ASN A 46 -5.37 5.26 0.17
N LYS A 47 -6.08 4.15 0.04
CA LYS A 47 -5.74 3.10 -0.93
C LYS A 47 -5.75 3.64 -2.36
N ARG A 48 -6.72 4.46 -2.69
CA ARG A 48 -6.85 5.02 -4.02
C ARG A 48 -5.68 5.94 -4.38
N ASP A 49 -5.18 6.65 -3.38
CA ASP A 49 -4.04 7.54 -3.57
C ASP A 49 -2.82 6.75 -4.03
N ILE A 50 -2.63 5.56 -3.48
CA ILE A 50 -1.55 4.66 -3.90
C ILE A 50 -1.79 4.20 -5.34
N PHE A 51 -3.02 3.81 -5.64
CA PHE A 51 -3.39 3.28 -6.95
C PHE A 51 -3.23 4.33 -8.06
N ASN A 52 -3.52 5.57 -7.77
CA ASN A 52 -3.47 6.65 -8.76
C ASN A 52 -2.05 7.03 -9.20
N LEU A 53 -1.03 6.46 -8.59
CA LEU A 53 0.34 6.70 -9.01
C LEU A 53 0.70 5.96 -10.30
N TRP A 54 -0.21 5.18 -10.82
CA TRP A 54 -0.02 4.40 -12.04
C TRP A 54 -0.85 5.01 -13.19
#